data_393a237784de9e86707d9d16320d4747
#
_entry.id   393a237784de9e86707d9d16320d4747
#
_cell.length_a   1.000
_cell.length_b   1.000
_cell.length_c   1.000
_cell.angle_alpha   90.00
_cell.angle_beta   90.00
_cell.angle_gamma   90.00
#
_symmetry.space_group_name_H-M   'P 1'
#
loop_
_entity.id
_entity.type
_entity.pdbx_description
1 polymer ?
#
loop_
_entity_poly.entity_id
_entity_poly.type
_entity_poly.pdbx_seq_one_letter_code
_entity_poly.pdbx_strand_id
1 'polypeptide(L)'
;MILFDMTQRSIQSARNFIPSANSYDANCRHLSMSMCRLQMTAEQIEAQIAQIKQDCQAQGLRFTALREQVYRLILLAAQPIGAYELLDLLQSASEKVVAPPTVYRSLEFLLRHGLVHQLNSSKAFFACSQPTDRHVAAFLVCRCCGEVQEFSHPSIQTMLTEVEQSTNFATQSIIIELSGICQRCQ
;
A
#
# COMPACT_ATOMS: atom_id res chain seq x y z
N MET A 1 -0.87 7.54 28.05
CA MET A 1 -0.87 8.95 27.58
C MET A 1 0.30 9.25 26.63
N ILE A 2 1.47 8.65 26.79
CA ILE A 2 2.67 8.87 25.93
C ILE A 2 2.54 8.22 24.52
N LEU A 3 1.87 7.08 24.40
CA LEU A 3 1.65 6.39 23.10
C LEU A 3 0.73 7.17 22.13
N PHE A 4 -0.19 7.98 22.65
CA PHE A 4 -1.14 8.75 21.83
C PHE A 4 -0.46 9.97 21.16
N ASP A 5 0.51 10.58 21.85
CA ASP A 5 1.25 11.75 21.32
C ASP A 5 2.25 11.37 20.21
N MET A 6 2.89 10.20 20.32
CA MET A 6 3.77 9.66 19.26
C MET A 6 3.02 9.36 17.96
N THR A 7 1.76 8.90 18.04
CA THR A 7 0.91 8.63 16.89
C THR A 7 0.55 9.91 16.13
N GLN A 8 0.30 10.99 16.83
CA GLN A 8 -0.04 12.30 16.25
C GLN A 8 1.14 12.90 15.46
N ARG A 9 2.37 12.81 15.96
CA ARG A 9 3.58 13.32 15.29
C ARG A 9 3.90 12.51 14.02
N SER A 10 3.77 11.19 14.07
CA SER A 10 3.96 10.31 12.92
C SER A 10 2.89 10.54 11.85
N ILE A 11 1.64 10.78 12.27
CA ILE A 11 0.52 11.12 11.38
C ILE A 11 0.78 12.45 10.68
N GLN A 12 1.27 13.46 11.40
CA GLN A 12 1.55 14.77 10.82
C GLN A 12 2.74 14.72 9.85
N SER A 13 3.79 13.95 10.18
CA SER A 13 4.95 13.73 9.31
C SER A 13 4.57 12.98 8.04
N ALA A 14 3.77 11.92 8.15
CA ALA A 14 3.30 11.14 6.99
C ALA A 14 2.37 11.95 6.08
N ARG A 15 1.56 12.88 6.63
CA ARG A 15 0.67 13.76 5.85
C ARG A 15 1.43 14.83 5.06
N ASN A 16 2.58 15.27 5.55
CA ASN A 16 3.41 16.31 4.91
C ASN A 16 4.50 15.73 3.99
N PHE A 17 4.59 14.39 3.91
CA PHE A 17 5.58 13.73 3.07
C PHE A 17 5.14 13.81 1.60
N ILE A 18 5.81 14.65 0.84
CA ILE A 18 5.70 14.73 -0.63
C ILE A 18 6.86 13.91 -1.18
N PRO A 19 6.62 12.74 -1.82
CA PRO A 19 7.71 11.98 -2.44
C PRO A 19 8.43 12.85 -3.47
N SER A 20 9.75 12.71 -3.54
CA SER A 20 10.59 13.45 -4.49
C SER A 20 10.09 13.21 -5.92
N ALA A 21 9.89 14.30 -6.66
CA ALA A 21 9.20 14.39 -7.95
C ALA A 21 9.91 13.68 -9.14
N ASN A 22 10.72 12.65 -8.91
CA ASN A 22 11.62 12.10 -9.92
C ASN A 22 11.00 11.10 -10.92
N SER A 23 9.69 10.87 -10.90
CA SER A 23 9.05 9.95 -11.85
C SER A 23 7.72 10.44 -12.46
N TYR A 24 7.26 11.64 -12.11
CA TYR A 24 5.99 12.16 -12.61
C TYR A 24 6.20 13.10 -13.80
N ASP A 25 5.26 13.06 -14.73
CA ASP A 25 5.31 13.86 -15.95
C ASP A 25 5.30 15.37 -15.59
N ALA A 26 6.37 16.09 -15.94
CA ALA A 26 6.54 17.52 -15.68
C ALA A 26 5.45 18.39 -16.35
N ASN A 27 4.62 17.82 -17.20
CA ASN A 27 3.56 18.49 -17.95
C ASN A 27 2.18 18.37 -17.29
N CYS A 28 2.08 17.79 -16.11
CA CYS A 28 0.81 17.66 -15.39
C CYS A 28 0.34 19.04 -14.85
N ARG A 29 -0.80 19.48 -15.33
CA ARG A 29 -1.38 20.80 -14.99
C ARG A 29 -2.03 20.88 -13.61
N HIS A 30 -1.97 19.85 -12.80
CA HIS A 30 -2.62 19.78 -11.50
C HIS A 30 -1.78 20.42 -10.40
N LEU A 31 -2.25 21.57 -9.91
CA LEU A 31 -1.57 22.40 -8.89
C LEU A 31 -1.69 21.89 -7.44
N SER A 32 -2.38 20.78 -7.17
CA SER A 32 -2.54 20.26 -5.82
C SER A 32 -2.61 18.74 -5.79
N MET A 33 -1.50 18.10 -5.47
CA MET A 33 -1.38 16.65 -5.28
C MET A 33 -2.23 16.11 -4.10
N SER A 34 -2.75 17.01 -3.26
CA SER A 34 -3.44 16.66 -2.00
C SER A 34 -4.89 16.17 -2.19
N MET A 35 -5.48 16.29 -3.38
CA MET A 35 -6.92 16.04 -3.57
C MET A 35 -7.25 14.71 -4.26
N CYS A 36 -6.26 13.91 -4.63
CA CYS A 36 -6.49 12.76 -5.50
C CYS A 36 -6.95 11.47 -4.79
N ARG A 37 -6.71 11.29 -3.49
CA ARG A 37 -7.14 10.11 -2.76
C ARG A 37 -8.14 10.48 -1.66
N LEU A 38 -9.26 9.75 -1.57
CA LEU A 38 -10.08 9.69 -0.36
C LEU A 38 -9.22 9.03 0.73
N GLN A 39 -8.59 9.86 1.56
CA GLN A 39 -7.84 9.37 2.70
C GLN A 39 -8.81 8.72 3.68
N MET A 40 -8.46 7.54 4.16
CA MET A 40 -9.19 6.90 5.26
C MET A 40 -9.16 7.83 6.49
N THR A 41 -10.29 7.91 7.18
CA THR A 41 -10.32 8.61 8.48
C THR A 41 -9.52 7.81 9.52
N ALA A 42 -9.10 8.48 10.59
CA ALA A 42 -8.40 7.79 11.68
C ALA A 42 -9.23 6.62 12.24
N GLU A 43 -10.54 6.80 12.36
CA GLU A 43 -11.48 5.77 12.82
C GLU A 43 -11.54 4.56 11.87
N GLN A 44 -11.54 4.80 10.55
CA GLN A 44 -11.50 3.73 9.56
C GLN A 44 -10.19 2.94 9.61
N ILE A 45 -9.06 3.62 9.81
CA ILE A 45 -7.75 2.97 9.96
C ILE A 45 -7.73 2.10 11.21
N GLU A 46 -8.21 2.61 12.36
CA GLU A 46 -8.27 1.83 13.60
C GLU A 46 -9.19 0.61 13.46
N ALA A 47 -10.35 0.78 12.86
CA ALA A 47 -11.29 -0.31 12.61
C ALA A 47 -10.66 -1.40 11.72
N GLN A 48 -9.97 -1.02 10.65
CA GLN A 48 -9.30 -1.96 9.75
C GLN A 48 -8.16 -2.70 10.45
N ILE A 49 -7.34 -2.00 11.25
CA ILE A 49 -6.27 -2.63 12.03
C ILE A 49 -6.83 -3.61 13.07
N ALA A 50 -7.92 -3.23 13.75
CA ALA A 50 -8.59 -4.10 14.71
C ALA A 50 -9.11 -5.39 14.06
N GLN A 51 -9.74 -5.27 12.88
CA GLN A 51 -10.21 -6.43 12.12
C GLN A 51 -9.06 -7.35 11.73
N ILE A 52 -7.96 -6.81 11.17
CA ILE A 52 -6.78 -7.59 10.78
C ILE A 52 -6.13 -8.30 11.97
N LYS A 53 -6.10 -7.67 13.15
CA LYS A 53 -5.63 -8.31 14.38
C LYS A 53 -6.45 -9.54 14.72
N GLN A 54 -7.77 -9.44 14.65
CA GLN A 54 -8.69 -10.55 14.90
C GLN A 54 -8.51 -11.68 13.88
N ASP A 55 -8.42 -11.34 12.59
CA ASP A 55 -8.23 -12.32 11.51
C ASP A 55 -6.89 -13.04 11.63
N CYS A 56 -5.82 -12.32 11.94
CA CYS A 56 -4.51 -12.91 12.20
C CYS A 56 -4.55 -13.84 13.43
N GLN A 57 -5.21 -13.43 14.50
CA GLN A 57 -5.34 -14.25 15.71
C GLN A 57 -6.14 -15.53 15.43
N ALA A 58 -7.23 -15.44 14.69
CA ALA A 58 -8.04 -16.60 14.30
C ALA A 58 -7.24 -17.61 13.45
N GLN A 59 -6.28 -17.14 12.66
CA GLN A 59 -5.38 -17.95 11.83
C GLN A 59 -4.09 -18.39 12.55
N GLY A 60 -3.92 -18.06 13.84
CA GLY A 60 -2.69 -18.36 14.59
C GLY A 60 -1.47 -17.53 14.13
N LEU A 61 -1.69 -16.45 13.42
CA LEU A 61 -0.64 -15.58 12.89
C LEU A 61 -0.27 -14.49 13.91
N ARG A 62 1.02 -14.19 14.02
CA ARG A 62 1.50 -13.16 14.94
C ARG A 62 1.56 -11.79 14.24
N PHE A 63 0.56 -10.94 14.48
CA PHE A 63 0.57 -9.55 14.04
C PHE A 63 1.27 -8.68 15.11
N THR A 64 2.59 -8.45 14.93
CA THR A 64 3.42 -7.73 15.92
C THR A 64 3.20 -6.23 15.87
N ALA A 65 3.59 -5.52 16.95
CA ALA A 65 3.50 -4.05 17.01
C ALA A 65 4.21 -3.35 15.84
N LEU A 66 5.37 -3.87 15.38
CA LEU A 66 6.05 -3.30 14.23
C LEU A 66 5.30 -3.54 12.91
N ARG A 67 4.71 -4.73 12.70
CA ARG A 67 3.86 -5.00 11.53
C ARG A 67 2.66 -4.07 11.49
N GLU A 68 2.06 -3.82 12.64
CA GLU A 68 0.98 -2.85 12.78
C GLU A 68 1.45 -1.44 12.42
N GLN A 69 2.59 -0.99 12.94
CA GLN A 69 3.13 0.33 12.64
C GLN A 69 3.42 0.51 11.15
N VAL A 70 4.07 -0.48 10.51
CA VAL A 70 4.34 -0.47 9.05
C VAL A 70 3.03 -0.40 8.27
N TYR A 71 2.06 -1.24 8.62
CA TYR A 71 0.76 -1.25 7.94
C TYR A 71 0.00 0.07 8.11
N ARG A 72 0.01 0.62 9.31
CA ARG A 72 -0.59 1.93 9.63
C ARG A 72 0.02 3.04 8.78
N LEU A 73 1.34 3.08 8.62
CA LEU A 73 2.01 4.07 7.77
C LEU A 73 1.60 3.94 6.30
N ILE A 74 1.46 2.72 5.81
CA ILE A 74 0.98 2.47 4.44
C ILE A 74 -0.48 2.93 4.26
N LEU A 75 -1.36 2.70 5.25
CA LEU A 75 -2.74 3.19 5.23
C LEU A 75 -2.82 4.73 5.25
N LEU A 76 -1.92 5.37 6.00
CA LEU A 76 -1.85 6.83 6.10
C LEU A 76 -1.22 7.49 4.86
N ALA A 77 -0.41 6.73 4.11
CA ALA A 77 0.25 7.27 2.93
C ALA A 77 -0.78 7.62 1.84
N ALA A 78 -0.72 8.86 1.34
CA ALA A 78 -1.59 9.33 0.27
C ALA A 78 -1.25 8.69 -1.09
N GLN A 79 -0.05 8.13 -1.22
CA GLN A 79 0.50 7.51 -2.43
C GLN A 79 1.26 6.23 -2.05
N PRO A 80 1.56 5.35 -3.02
CA PRO A 80 2.42 4.22 -2.79
C PRO A 80 3.75 4.66 -2.17
N ILE A 81 4.19 3.97 -1.13
CA ILE A 81 5.35 4.35 -0.31
C ILE A 81 6.47 3.32 -0.45
N GLY A 82 7.71 3.78 -0.59
CA GLY A 82 8.90 2.95 -0.67
C GLY A 82 9.34 2.38 0.68
N ALA A 83 10.09 1.26 0.66
CA ALA A 83 10.59 0.64 1.89
C ALA A 83 11.54 1.55 2.68
N TYR A 84 12.36 2.36 2.00
CA TYR A 84 13.25 3.31 2.64
C TYR A 84 12.50 4.47 3.30
N GLU A 85 11.46 4.97 2.63
CA GLU A 85 10.60 6.01 3.19
C GLU A 85 9.86 5.52 4.44
N LEU A 86 9.38 4.28 4.42
CA LEU A 86 8.81 3.63 5.61
C LEU A 86 9.82 3.52 6.75
N LEU A 87 11.07 3.18 6.43
CA LEU A 87 12.16 3.10 7.41
C LEU A 87 12.42 4.47 8.05
N ASP A 88 12.50 5.53 7.25
CA ASP A 88 12.73 6.90 7.72
C ASP A 88 11.58 7.38 8.62
N LEU A 89 10.32 7.10 8.25
CA LEU A 89 9.16 7.43 9.07
C LEU A 89 9.15 6.66 10.40
N LEU A 90 9.49 5.36 10.38
CA LEU A 90 9.59 4.54 11.58
C LEU A 90 10.72 5.01 12.49
N GLN A 91 11.86 5.38 11.91
CA GLN A 91 13.01 5.89 12.66
C GLN A 91 12.71 7.24 13.33
N SER A 92 11.99 8.13 12.62
CA SER A 92 11.58 9.43 13.14
C SER A 92 10.58 9.31 14.30
N ALA A 93 9.81 8.23 14.33
CA ALA A 93 8.81 7.95 15.37
C ALA A 93 9.35 7.13 16.55
N SER A 94 10.59 6.64 16.49
CA SER A 94 11.18 5.73 17.49
C SER A 94 12.51 6.27 18.02
N GLU A 95 12.67 6.20 19.33
CA GLU A 95 13.96 6.46 19.98
C GLU A 95 14.99 5.33 19.72
N LYS A 96 14.50 4.14 19.32
CA LYS A 96 15.35 2.98 19.05
C LYS A 96 15.60 2.87 17.55
N VAL A 97 16.83 2.50 17.18
CA VAL A 97 17.21 2.27 15.79
C VAL A 97 16.37 1.11 15.23
N VAL A 98 15.64 1.39 14.16
CA VAL A 98 14.88 0.39 13.41
C VAL A 98 15.77 -0.18 12.31
N ALA A 99 16.14 -1.45 12.42
CA ALA A 99 17.01 -2.09 11.44
C ALA A 99 16.25 -2.37 10.13
N PRO A 100 16.80 -2.04 8.94
CA PRO A 100 16.15 -2.28 7.65
C PRO A 100 15.62 -3.70 7.45
N PRO A 101 16.35 -4.79 7.81
CA PRO A 101 15.83 -6.15 7.65
C PRO A 101 14.51 -6.41 8.39
N THR A 102 14.27 -5.69 9.48
CA THR A 102 13.04 -5.86 10.27
C THR A 102 11.83 -5.24 9.57
N VAL A 103 12.03 -4.12 8.87
CA VAL A 103 10.99 -3.50 8.03
C VAL A 103 10.66 -4.42 6.85
N TYR A 104 11.67 -4.94 6.15
CA TYR A 104 11.45 -5.88 5.04
C TYR A 104 10.71 -7.15 5.46
N ARG A 105 11.02 -7.73 6.62
CA ARG A 105 10.26 -8.88 7.17
C ARG A 105 8.82 -8.52 7.48
N SER A 106 8.54 -7.30 7.90
CA SER A 106 7.18 -6.82 8.13
C SER A 106 6.43 -6.66 6.80
N LEU A 107 7.06 -6.05 5.78
CA LEU A 107 6.51 -5.92 4.43
C LEU A 107 6.25 -7.29 3.79
N GLU A 108 7.19 -8.22 3.89
CA GLU A 108 7.01 -9.59 3.39
C GLU A 108 5.81 -10.28 4.03
N PHE A 109 5.62 -10.12 5.34
CA PHE A 109 4.44 -10.64 6.02
C PHE A 109 3.16 -10.01 5.47
N LEU A 110 3.10 -8.69 5.34
CA LEU A 110 1.93 -7.97 4.85
C LEU A 110 1.58 -8.35 3.41
N LEU A 111 2.59 -8.50 2.53
CA LEU A 111 2.42 -8.98 1.16
C LEU A 111 1.88 -10.43 1.13
N ARG A 112 2.50 -11.33 1.90
CA ARG A 112 2.12 -12.75 1.93
C ARG A 112 0.68 -12.97 2.37
N HIS A 113 0.18 -12.09 3.25
CA HIS A 113 -1.19 -12.17 3.75
C HIS A 113 -2.17 -11.25 3.02
N GLY A 114 -1.78 -10.67 1.87
CA GLY A 114 -2.65 -9.86 1.04
C GLY A 114 -3.12 -8.56 1.69
N LEU A 115 -2.41 -8.06 2.72
CA LEU A 115 -2.75 -6.82 3.40
C LEU A 115 -2.27 -5.59 2.64
N VAL A 116 -1.21 -5.76 1.85
CA VAL A 116 -0.64 -4.74 0.99
C VAL A 116 -0.27 -5.34 -0.37
N HIS A 117 -0.18 -4.48 -1.37
CA HIS A 117 0.38 -4.79 -2.67
C HIS A 117 1.69 -4.04 -2.89
N GLN A 118 2.53 -4.56 -3.79
CA GLN A 118 3.73 -3.88 -4.26
C GLN A 118 3.62 -3.65 -5.76
N LEU A 119 3.79 -2.40 -6.18
CA LEU A 119 3.93 -2.07 -7.59
C LEU A 119 5.25 -2.61 -8.13
N ASN A 120 5.20 -3.23 -9.30
CA ASN A 120 6.41 -3.76 -9.93
C ASN A 120 7.25 -2.64 -10.55
N SER A 121 6.60 -1.62 -11.08
CA SER A 121 7.23 -0.46 -11.74
C SER A 121 8.05 0.40 -10.79
N SER A 122 7.55 0.69 -9.57
CA SER A 122 8.19 1.58 -8.60
C SER A 122 8.73 0.88 -7.36
N LYS A 123 8.43 -0.41 -7.16
CA LYS A 123 8.70 -1.18 -5.93
C LYS A 123 8.07 -0.57 -4.67
N ALA A 124 7.13 0.35 -4.83
CA ALA A 124 6.40 0.97 -3.74
C ALA A 124 5.21 0.12 -3.27
N PHE A 125 4.83 0.28 -2.02
CA PHE A 125 3.77 -0.46 -1.34
C PHE A 125 2.54 0.40 -1.15
N PHE A 126 1.37 -0.22 -1.22
CA PHE A 126 0.09 0.41 -0.89
C PHE A 126 -0.88 -0.61 -0.29
N ALA A 127 -1.85 -0.14 0.49
CA ALA A 127 -2.80 -1.00 1.16
C ALA A 127 -3.76 -1.65 0.17
N CYS A 128 -4.05 -2.94 0.37
CA CYS A 128 -5.10 -3.64 -0.35
C CYS A 128 -6.47 -3.05 0.01
N SER A 129 -7.33 -2.87 -0.98
CA SER A 129 -8.71 -2.37 -0.77
C SER A 129 -9.63 -3.43 -0.17
N GLN A 130 -9.31 -4.72 -0.34
CA GLN A 130 -10.08 -5.88 0.10
C GLN A 130 -9.18 -6.94 0.75
N PRO A 131 -8.55 -6.64 1.90
CA PRO A 131 -7.48 -7.48 2.47
C PRO A 131 -7.92 -8.86 2.95
N THR A 132 -9.22 -9.12 3.05
CA THR A 132 -9.77 -10.41 3.50
C THR A 132 -10.10 -11.37 2.37
N ASP A 133 -10.20 -10.85 1.14
CA ASP A 133 -10.63 -11.63 -0.02
C ASP A 133 -9.43 -11.97 -0.91
N ARG A 134 -9.33 -13.24 -1.30
CA ARG A 134 -8.39 -13.63 -2.36
C ARG A 134 -8.95 -13.17 -3.70
N HIS A 135 -8.33 -12.18 -4.29
CA HIS A 135 -8.74 -11.63 -5.57
C HIS A 135 -7.53 -11.42 -6.47
N VAL A 136 -7.77 -11.44 -7.76
CA VAL A 136 -6.81 -10.98 -8.77
C VAL A 136 -7.16 -9.54 -9.09
N ALA A 137 -6.23 -8.65 -8.86
CA ALA A 137 -6.41 -7.23 -9.14
C ALA A 137 -5.45 -6.73 -10.22
N ALA A 138 -5.93 -5.77 -11.01
CA ALA A 138 -5.10 -4.89 -11.81
C ALA A 138 -4.92 -3.56 -11.09
N PHE A 139 -3.76 -2.93 -11.29
CA PHE A 139 -3.43 -1.65 -10.67
C PHE A 139 -3.38 -0.57 -11.74
N LEU A 140 -4.25 0.44 -11.61
CA LEU A 140 -4.29 1.60 -12.50
C LEU A 140 -3.39 2.68 -11.88
N VAL A 141 -2.28 2.99 -12.53
CA VAL A 141 -1.27 3.93 -12.01
C VAL A 141 -1.32 5.21 -12.83
N CYS A 142 -1.68 6.32 -12.19
CA CYS A 142 -1.67 7.63 -12.83
C CYS A 142 -0.24 8.18 -12.93
N ARG A 143 0.23 8.43 -14.16
CA ARG A 143 1.57 9.00 -14.41
C ARG A 143 1.69 10.46 -13.99
N CYS A 144 0.56 11.18 -13.85
CA CYS A 144 0.54 12.57 -13.47
C CYS A 144 0.61 12.76 -11.95
N CYS A 145 -0.32 12.16 -11.19
CA CYS A 145 -0.42 12.38 -9.74
C CYS A 145 0.04 11.19 -8.89
N GLY A 146 0.50 10.10 -9.49
CA GLY A 146 0.96 8.90 -8.76
C GLY A 146 -0.15 8.09 -8.07
N GLU A 147 -1.42 8.49 -8.22
CA GLU A 147 -2.54 7.74 -7.65
C GLU A 147 -2.55 6.31 -8.19
N VAL A 148 -2.78 5.36 -7.29
CA VAL A 148 -3.00 3.97 -7.63
C VAL A 148 -4.41 3.57 -7.25
N GLN A 149 -5.13 3.02 -8.22
CA GLN A 149 -6.45 2.44 -8.02
C GLN A 149 -6.37 0.94 -8.25
N GLU A 150 -6.83 0.18 -7.28
CA GLU A 150 -7.02 -1.26 -7.43
C GLU A 150 -8.32 -1.53 -8.16
N PHE A 151 -8.26 -2.39 -9.17
CA PHE A 151 -9.39 -2.80 -9.99
C PHE A 151 -9.45 -4.33 -10.03
N SER A 152 -10.56 -4.88 -9.59
CA SER A 152 -10.84 -6.32 -9.66
C SER A 152 -12.12 -6.54 -10.48
N HIS A 153 -12.05 -7.47 -11.43
CA HIS A 153 -13.19 -7.84 -12.27
C HIS A 153 -13.14 -9.32 -12.64
N PRO A 154 -14.27 -10.03 -12.67
CA PRO A 154 -14.31 -11.45 -13.03
C PRO A 154 -13.64 -11.79 -14.37
N SER A 155 -13.72 -10.88 -15.36
CA SER A 155 -13.09 -11.07 -16.67
C SER A 155 -11.57 -11.21 -16.60
N ILE A 156 -10.91 -10.60 -15.61
CA ILE A 156 -9.47 -10.77 -15.40
C ILE A 156 -9.17 -12.22 -15.05
N GLN A 157 -9.92 -12.79 -14.12
CA GLN A 157 -9.77 -14.18 -13.72
C GLN A 157 -10.05 -15.14 -14.87
N THR A 158 -11.10 -14.88 -15.68
CA THR A 158 -11.44 -15.68 -16.86
C THR A 158 -10.31 -15.65 -17.87
N MET A 159 -9.80 -14.48 -18.20
CA MET A 159 -8.68 -14.30 -19.14
C MET A 159 -7.44 -15.07 -18.68
N LEU A 160 -7.10 -15.01 -17.40
CA LEU A 160 -5.94 -15.73 -16.86
C LEU A 160 -6.12 -17.23 -16.94
N THR A 161 -7.32 -17.73 -16.62
CA THR A 161 -7.64 -19.16 -16.75
C THR A 161 -7.54 -19.64 -18.20
N GLU A 162 -8.02 -18.85 -19.15
CA GLU A 162 -7.91 -19.16 -20.59
C GLU A 162 -6.45 -19.20 -21.05
N VAL A 163 -5.62 -18.25 -20.59
CA VAL A 163 -4.17 -18.24 -20.90
C VAL A 163 -3.50 -19.48 -20.33
N GLU A 164 -3.73 -19.83 -19.07
CA GLU A 164 -3.17 -21.04 -18.44
C GLU A 164 -3.56 -22.32 -19.21
N GLN A 165 -4.83 -22.46 -19.54
CA GLN A 165 -5.35 -23.63 -20.26
C GLN A 165 -4.80 -23.73 -21.69
N SER A 166 -4.75 -22.61 -22.43
CA SER A 166 -4.31 -22.59 -23.81
C SER A 166 -2.81 -22.80 -23.97
N THR A 167 -2.02 -22.38 -22.98
CA THR A 167 -0.55 -22.45 -23.01
C THR A 167 0.04 -23.59 -22.16
N ASN A 168 -0.78 -24.27 -21.37
CA ASN A 168 -0.35 -25.25 -20.34
C ASN A 168 0.68 -24.64 -19.39
N PHE A 169 0.55 -23.36 -19.06
CA PHE A 169 1.46 -22.59 -18.18
C PHE A 169 0.90 -22.51 -16.77
N ALA A 170 1.64 -22.98 -15.77
CA ALA A 170 1.25 -22.87 -14.36
C ALA A 170 1.71 -21.52 -13.79
N THR A 171 0.78 -20.58 -13.66
CA THR A 171 1.06 -19.24 -13.12
C THR A 171 1.35 -19.31 -11.63
N GLN A 172 2.50 -18.76 -11.19
CA GLN A 172 2.89 -18.68 -9.77
C GLN A 172 2.60 -17.31 -9.15
N SER A 173 2.65 -16.24 -9.95
CA SER A 173 2.31 -14.89 -9.52
C SER A 173 1.71 -14.09 -10.66
N ILE A 174 0.78 -13.20 -10.33
CA ILE A 174 0.07 -12.37 -11.28
C ILE A 174 0.28 -10.92 -10.87
N ILE A 175 0.80 -10.10 -11.78
CA ILE A 175 0.93 -8.65 -11.60
C ILE A 175 0.42 -7.98 -12.88
N ILE A 176 -0.64 -7.19 -12.75
CA ILE A 176 -1.21 -6.43 -13.85
C ILE A 176 -1.15 -4.95 -13.47
N GLU A 177 -0.31 -4.19 -14.16
CA GLU A 177 -0.20 -2.75 -13.98
C GLU A 177 -0.55 -2.04 -15.30
N LEU A 178 -1.48 -1.10 -15.24
CA LEU A 178 -1.90 -0.24 -16.34
C LEU A 178 -1.48 1.20 -15.99
N SER A 179 -0.61 1.76 -16.79
CA SER A 179 -0.12 3.12 -16.62
C SER A 179 -0.86 4.09 -17.55
N GLY A 180 -1.39 5.18 -17.01
CA GLY A 180 -2.20 6.14 -17.77
C GLY A 180 -2.38 7.46 -17.05
N ILE A 181 -3.45 8.19 -17.39
CA ILE A 181 -3.85 9.45 -16.77
C ILE A 181 -5.23 9.25 -16.14
N CYS A 182 -5.36 9.51 -14.85
CA CYS A 182 -6.65 9.38 -14.16
C CYS A 182 -7.63 10.47 -14.60
N GLN A 183 -8.93 10.25 -14.36
CA GLN A 183 -9.98 11.19 -14.77
C GLN A 183 -9.76 12.61 -14.27
N ARG A 184 -9.16 12.78 -13.10
CA ARG A 184 -8.88 14.11 -12.53
C ARG A 184 -7.69 14.83 -13.13
N CYS A 185 -6.80 14.09 -13.80
CA CYS A 185 -5.61 14.64 -14.47
C CYS A 185 -5.77 14.80 -15.99
N GLN A 186 -6.88 14.31 -16.57
CA GLN A 186 -7.26 14.55 -17.96
C GLN A 186 -7.77 15.98 -18.14
#